data_f939527bc325b6a5323d61ee6c4f8977
#
_entry.id   f939527bc325b6a5323d61ee6c4f8977
#
_cell.length_a   1.000
_cell.length_b   1.000
_cell.length_c   1.000
_cell.angle_alpha   90.00
_cell.angle_beta   90.00
_cell.angle_gamma   90.00
#
_symmetry.space_group_name_H-M   'P 1'
#
loop_
_entity.id
_entity.type
_entity.pdbx_description
1 polymer ?
#
loop_
_entity_poly.entity_id
_entity_poly.type
_entity_poly.pdbx_seq_one_letter_code
_entity_poly.pdbx_strand_id
1 'polypeptide(L)'
;MPEEDKEHLPTIVCVTVGIFQENCYLYACPETLETVIIDPGDEAERIIANIQEYKLIPKYIINTHGHIDHICAIDEVSAVYPVPLAIHADDAYMYTNERTAEMFNRPSPLVKRKPDILLKEGDTLSFGTLTLEVLHTPGHTRGGICLVSRPYCVFTGDTLFYRGIGRTDFEGGSYEQIEKSIREKLYTLEDDLVVLPGHGPSTTIVEEKYENPFVTIEE
;
A
#
# COMPACT_ATOMS: atom_id res chain seq x y z
N MET A 1 24.17 -13.54 -31.98
CA MET A 1 24.21 -12.93 -30.66
C MET A 1 22.82 -13.15 -30.06
N PRO A 2 22.67 -13.82 -28.91
CA PRO A 2 21.35 -13.91 -28.26
C PRO A 2 20.95 -12.49 -27.91
N GLU A 3 19.67 -12.15 -28.14
CA GLU A 3 19.06 -10.95 -27.57
C GLU A 3 19.24 -11.05 -26.07
N GLU A 4 19.94 -10.08 -25.47
CA GLU A 4 20.07 -9.94 -24.04
C GLU A 4 18.63 -9.89 -23.47
N ASP A 5 18.33 -10.78 -22.52
CA ASP A 5 17.10 -10.76 -21.73
C ASP A 5 16.97 -9.37 -21.11
N LYS A 6 16.20 -8.51 -21.76
CA LYS A 6 15.76 -7.27 -21.14
C LYS A 6 14.82 -7.71 -20.02
N GLU A 7 15.30 -7.77 -18.80
CA GLU A 7 14.42 -7.84 -17.62
C GLU A 7 13.38 -6.73 -17.78
N HIS A 8 12.15 -7.13 -18.04
CA HIS A 8 11.04 -6.19 -18.14
C HIS A 8 10.65 -5.82 -16.71
N LEU A 9 11.20 -4.70 -16.23
CA LEU A 9 10.88 -4.18 -14.89
C LEU A 9 9.39 -3.89 -14.77
N PRO A 10 8.79 -4.15 -13.60
CA PRO A 10 7.41 -3.77 -13.32
C PRO A 10 7.16 -2.28 -13.56
N THR A 11 5.98 -1.94 -14.05
CA THR A 11 5.56 -0.54 -14.14
C THR A 11 4.97 -0.09 -12.81
N ILE A 12 5.50 1.00 -12.27
CA ILE A 12 4.99 1.64 -11.05
C ILE A 12 4.55 3.06 -11.42
N VAL A 13 3.25 3.33 -11.30
CA VAL A 13 2.71 4.68 -11.42
C VAL A 13 2.26 5.12 -10.04
N CYS A 14 2.88 6.18 -9.51
CA CYS A 14 2.46 6.81 -8.27
C CYS A 14 1.55 7.99 -8.60
N VAL A 15 0.34 7.98 -8.06
CA VAL A 15 -0.65 9.05 -8.20
C VAL A 15 -0.87 9.64 -6.81
N THR A 16 -0.17 10.72 -6.49
CA THR A 16 -0.35 11.41 -5.20
C THR A 16 -1.69 12.13 -5.19
N VAL A 17 -2.58 11.80 -4.25
CA VAL A 17 -3.98 12.24 -4.21
C VAL A 17 -4.35 12.91 -2.88
N GLY A 18 -5.45 13.69 -2.94
CA GLY A 18 -6.07 14.29 -1.77
C GLY A 18 -5.24 15.34 -1.04
N ILE A 19 -5.85 15.93 0.00
CA ILE A 19 -5.23 16.98 0.82
C ILE A 19 -4.08 16.48 1.70
N PHE A 20 -4.06 15.17 1.98
CA PHE A 20 -3.01 14.52 2.76
C PHE A 20 -1.83 14.07 1.90
N GLN A 21 -1.93 14.23 0.56
CA GLN A 21 -0.89 13.84 -0.41
C GLN A 21 -0.50 12.37 -0.25
N GLU A 22 -1.52 11.52 -0.13
CA GLU A 22 -1.36 10.06 -0.11
C GLU A 22 -0.92 9.56 -1.49
N ASN A 23 -0.11 8.53 -1.51
CA ASN A 23 0.44 7.90 -2.70
C ASN A 23 -0.36 6.64 -3.07
N CYS A 24 -1.35 6.79 -3.94
CA CYS A 24 -1.97 5.65 -4.61
C CYS A 24 -1.00 5.06 -5.63
N TYR A 25 -0.75 3.75 -5.58
CA TYR A 25 0.11 3.08 -6.55
C TYR A 25 -0.66 2.20 -7.52
N LEU A 26 -0.30 2.32 -8.81
CA LEU A 26 -0.70 1.37 -9.85
C LEU A 26 0.54 0.52 -10.16
N TYR A 27 0.54 -0.72 -9.70
CA TYR A 27 1.65 -1.65 -9.86
C TYR A 27 1.30 -2.70 -10.89
N ALA A 28 1.97 -2.67 -12.04
CA ALA A 28 1.60 -3.44 -13.21
C ALA A 28 2.70 -4.41 -13.68
N CYS A 29 2.26 -5.61 -14.05
CA CYS A 29 3.09 -6.59 -14.74
C CYS A 29 3.49 -6.05 -16.13
N PRO A 30 4.78 -6.02 -16.47
CA PRO A 30 5.25 -5.44 -17.72
C PRO A 30 4.82 -6.24 -18.96
N GLU A 31 4.56 -7.54 -18.79
CA GLU A 31 4.21 -8.43 -19.91
C GLU A 31 2.70 -8.42 -20.20
N THR A 32 1.87 -8.40 -19.14
CA THR A 32 0.41 -8.57 -19.26
C THR A 32 -0.39 -7.30 -19.03
N LEU A 33 0.24 -6.27 -18.47
CA LEU A 33 -0.38 -5.04 -17.95
C LEU A 33 -1.43 -5.30 -16.85
N GLU A 34 -1.51 -6.53 -16.34
CA GLU A 34 -2.30 -6.82 -15.15
C GLU A 34 -1.77 -6.02 -13.97
N THR A 35 -2.67 -5.36 -13.25
CA THR A 35 -2.31 -4.27 -12.34
C THR A 35 -3.02 -4.44 -11.00
N VAL A 36 -2.29 -4.15 -9.93
CA VAL A 36 -2.86 -3.96 -8.60
C VAL A 36 -2.96 -2.47 -8.32
N ILE A 37 -4.13 -2.01 -7.87
CA ILE A 37 -4.37 -0.66 -7.39
C ILE A 37 -4.18 -0.71 -5.87
N ILE A 38 -3.19 0.01 -5.35
CA ILE A 38 -2.86 0.03 -3.92
C ILE A 38 -3.27 1.39 -3.37
N ASP A 39 -4.06 1.38 -2.31
CA ASP A 39 -4.54 2.55 -1.58
C ASP A 39 -5.17 3.64 -2.48
N PRO A 40 -6.33 3.40 -3.11
CA PRO A 40 -7.05 4.47 -3.81
C PRO A 40 -7.71 5.43 -2.80
N GLY A 41 -6.95 6.43 -2.36
CA GLY A 41 -7.29 7.28 -1.23
C GLY A 41 -8.24 8.42 -1.53
N ASP A 42 -8.09 9.10 -2.64
CA ASP A 42 -8.94 10.24 -3.07
C ASP A 42 -8.84 10.41 -4.59
N GLU A 43 -9.51 11.43 -5.17
CA GLU A 43 -9.41 11.84 -6.58
C GLU A 43 -9.53 10.68 -7.58
N ALA A 44 -10.55 9.82 -7.43
CA ALA A 44 -10.79 8.62 -8.24
C ALA A 44 -10.64 8.87 -9.75
N GLU A 45 -11.09 10.03 -10.26
CA GLU A 45 -10.98 10.39 -11.68
C GLU A 45 -9.52 10.44 -12.16
N ARG A 46 -8.60 10.91 -11.33
CA ARG A 46 -7.15 10.94 -11.66
C ARG A 46 -6.57 9.52 -11.68
N ILE A 47 -6.94 8.69 -10.72
CA ILE A 47 -6.51 7.29 -10.69
C ILE A 47 -7.01 6.57 -11.95
N ILE A 48 -8.30 6.70 -12.28
CA ILE A 48 -8.92 6.10 -13.46
C ILE A 48 -8.26 6.60 -14.76
N ALA A 49 -7.98 7.92 -14.86
CA ALA A 49 -7.31 8.49 -16.02
C ALA A 49 -5.92 7.90 -16.24
N ASN A 50 -5.12 7.71 -15.18
CA ASN A 50 -3.82 7.05 -15.28
C ASN A 50 -3.94 5.58 -15.72
N ILE A 51 -4.91 4.82 -15.17
CA ILE A 51 -5.15 3.44 -15.60
C ILE A 51 -5.45 3.37 -17.11
N GLN A 52 -6.27 4.31 -17.62
CA GLN A 52 -6.61 4.38 -19.03
C GLN A 52 -5.44 4.83 -19.91
N GLU A 53 -4.68 5.84 -19.48
CA GLU A 53 -3.51 6.38 -20.20
C GLU A 53 -2.44 5.30 -20.42
N TYR A 54 -2.12 4.56 -19.35
CA TYR A 54 -1.14 3.46 -19.41
C TYR A 54 -1.73 2.13 -19.88
N LYS A 55 -3.04 2.09 -20.23
CA LYS A 55 -3.76 0.89 -20.70
C LYS A 55 -3.67 -0.29 -19.72
N LEU A 56 -3.64 0.01 -18.44
CA LEU A 56 -3.51 -0.97 -17.38
C LEU A 56 -4.78 -1.82 -17.24
N ILE A 57 -4.61 -3.06 -16.76
CA ILE A 57 -5.68 -4.04 -16.59
C ILE A 57 -5.82 -4.37 -15.10
N PRO A 58 -6.67 -3.65 -14.33
CA PRO A 58 -6.84 -3.90 -12.91
C PRO A 58 -7.25 -5.34 -12.60
N LYS A 59 -6.62 -5.93 -11.59
CA LYS A 59 -6.90 -7.28 -11.07
C LYS A 59 -7.32 -7.29 -9.62
N TYR A 60 -6.79 -6.35 -8.83
CA TYR A 60 -7.09 -6.19 -7.41
C TYR A 60 -7.09 -4.72 -7.03
N ILE A 61 -7.89 -4.37 -6.03
CA ILE A 61 -7.72 -3.18 -5.20
C ILE A 61 -7.28 -3.68 -3.84
N ILE A 62 -6.15 -3.18 -3.32
CA ILE A 62 -5.60 -3.59 -2.03
C ILE A 62 -5.40 -2.36 -1.17
N ASN A 63 -5.84 -2.41 0.09
CA ASN A 63 -5.50 -1.41 1.07
C ASN A 63 -4.42 -1.91 2.03
N THR A 64 -3.38 -1.09 2.20
CA THR A 64 -2.33 -1.34 3.19
C THR A 64 -2.89 -1.21 4.60
N HIS A 65 -3.84 -0.31 4.80
CA HIS A 65 -4.58 -0.11 6.05
C HIS A 65 -5.89 0.67 5.79
N GLY A 66 -6.69 0.91 6.83
CA GLY A 66 -8.04 1.43 6.69
C GLY A 66 -8.21 2.93 6.97
N HIS A 67 -7.16 3.76 7.03
CA HIS A 67 -7.33 5.19 7.22
C HIS A 67 -8.00 5.87 6.03
N ILE A 68 -8.69 6.97 6.33
CA ILE A 68 -9.60 7.63 5.41
C ILE A 68 -8.93 8.09 4.10
N ASP A 69 -7.71 8.55 4.18
CA ASP A 69 -6.91 9.02 3.04
C ASP A 69 -6.38 7.91 2.14
N HIS A 70 -6.52 6.63 2.54
CA HIS A 70 -6.16 5.45 1.74
C HIS A 70 -7.38 4.73 1.13
N ILE A 71 -8.62 5.11 1.50
CA ILE A 71 -9.80 4.32 1.16
C ILE A 71 -10.93 5.07 0.45
N CYS A 72 -10.91 6.41 0.43
CA CYS A 72 -12.08 7.20 0.03
C CYS A 72 -12.43 7.13 -1.46
N ALA A 73 -11.54 6.71 -2.35
CA ALA A 73 -11.83 6.55 -3.77
C ALA A 73 -12.22 5.10 -4.16
N ILE A 74 -12.31 4.17 -3.20
CA ILE A 74 -12.59 2.75 -3.47
C ILE A 74 -13.90 2.55 -4.22
N ASP A 75 -14.98 3.18 -3.77
CA ASP A 75 -16.31 2.98 -4.36
C ASP A 75 -16.35 3.44 -5.82
N GLU A 76 -15.78 4.61 -6.12
CA GLU A 76 -15.75 5.18 -7.46
C GLU A 76 -14.84 4.38 -8.40
N VAL A 77 -13.64 3.99 -7.92
CA VAL A 77 -12.72 3.15 -8.70
C VAL A 77 -13.33 1.77 -8.94
N SER A 78 -13.98 1.17 -7.92
CA SER A 78 -14.66 -0.12 -8.04
C SER A 78 -15.88 -0.09 -8.99
N ALA A 79 -16.54 1.05 -9.12
CA ALA A 79 -17.64 1.20 -10.06
C ALA A 79 -17.19 1.09 -11.53
N VAL A 80 -15.95 1.52 -11.82
CA VAL A 80 -15.33 1.40 -13.15
C VAL A 80 -14.62 0.06 -13.33
N TYR A 81 -13.92 -0.38 -12.29
CA TYR A 81 -13.14 -1.63 -12.28
C TYR A 81 -13.63 -2.56 -11.16
N PRO A 82 -14.63 -3.44 -11.45
CA PRO A 82 -15.22 -4.31 -10.43
C PRO A 82 -14.35 -5.55 -10.15
N VAL A 83 -13.13 -5.30 -9.67
CA VAL A 83 -12.14 -6.32 -9.27
C VAL A 83 -12.22 -6.61 -7.77
N PRO A 84 -11.68 -7.73 -7.27
CA PRO A 84 -11.62 -8.04 -5.85
C PRO A 84 -10.96 -6.93 -5.02
N LEU A 85 -11.60 -6.59 -3.89
CA LEU A 85 -11.15 -5.64 -2.89
C LEU A 85 -10.56 -6.39 -1.70
N ALA A 86 -9.34 -6.05 -1.30
CA ALA A 86 -8.59 -6.74 -0.26
C ALA A 86 -8.07 -5.77 0.80
N ILE A 87 -8.16 -6.17 2.07
CA ILE A 87 -7.60 -5.46 3.23
C ILE A 87 -7.34 -6.48 4.34
N HIS A 88 -6.45 -6.16 5.29
CA HIS A 88 -6.29 -7.00 6.49
C HIS A 88 -7.57 -7.01 7.35
N ALA A 89 -7.87 -8.18 7.94
CA ALA A 89 -9.10 -8.39 8.70
C ALA A 89 -9.28 -7.37 9.83
N ASP A 90 -8.19 -7.02 10.53
CA ASP A 90 -8.22 -6.13 11.71
C ASP A 90 -8.48 -4.66 11.36
N ASP A 91 -8.39 -4.27 10.08
CA ASP A 91 -8.67 -2.90 9.62
C ASP A 91 -9.97 -2.80 8.80
N ALA A 92 -10.58 -3.92 8.42
CA ALA A 92 -11.81 -3.93 7.61
C ALA A 92 -12.97 -3.14 8.22
N TYR A 93 -13.04 -3.03 9.56
CA TYR A 93 -14.06 -2.26 10.27
C TYR A 93 -13.96 -0.75 9.98
N MET A 94 -12.79 -0.26 9.59
CA MET A 94 -12.55 1.16 9.34
C MET A 94 -13.34 1.68 8.13
N TYR A 95 -13.70 0.81 7.20
CA TYR A 95 -14.57 1.16 6.07
C TYR A 95 -15.93 1.70 6.49
N THR A 96 -16.42 1.29 7.65
CA THR A 96 -17.72 1.67 8.19
C THR A 96 -17.64 2.51 9.47
N ASN A 97 -16.48 3.08 9.78
CA ASN A 97 -16.27 3.86 10.99
C ASN A 97 -16.96 5.22 10.90
N GLU A 98 -18.14 5.32 11.52
CA GLU A 98 -18.97 6.52 11.55
C GLU A 98 -18.25 7.71 12.19
N ARG A 99 -17.49 7.48 13.28
CA ARG A 99 -16.75 8.55 13.97
C ARG A 99 -15.71 9.20 13.07
N THR A 100 -15.00 8.41 12.29
CA THR A 100 -14.02 8.90 11.31
C THR A 100 -14.73 9.68 10.20
N ALA A 101 -15.83 9.16 9.67
CA ALA A 101 -16.63 9.83 8.66
C ALA A 101 -17.13 11.21 9.14
N GLU A 102 -17.67 11.29 10.36
CA GLU A 102 -18.11 12.55 10.98
C GLU A 102 -16.96 13.54 11.16
N MET A 103 -15.80 13.07 11.67
CA MET A 103 -14.62 13.93 11.93
C MET A 103 -14.14 14.62 10.66
N PHE A 104 -14.19 13.93 9.51
CA PHE A 104 -13.75 14.44 8.22
C PHE A 104 -14.89 14.96 7.34
N ASN A 105 -16.10 15.09 7.90
CA ASN A 105 -17.30 15.53 7.16
C ASN A 105 -17.53 14.74 5.86
N ARG A 106 -17.37 13.42 5.92
CA ARG A 106 -17.58 12.48 4.82
C ARG A 106 -18.86 11.68 5.03
N PRO A 107 -19.49 11.15 3.96
CA PRO A 107 -20.61 10.23 4.10
C PRO A 107 -20.22 8.96 4.87
N SER A 108 -21.16 8.40 5.63
CA SER A 108 -21.03 7.07 6.24
C SER A 108 -21.93 6.07 5.50
N PRO A 109 -21.45 4.84 5.21
CA PRO A 109 -20.08 4.35 5.41
C PRO A 109 -19.08 5.03 4.48
N LEU A 110 -17.79 5.08 4.89
CA LEU A 110 -16.70 5.60 4.06
C LEU A 110 -16.51 4.78 2.79
N VAL A 111 -16.62 3.46 2.91
CA VAL A 111 -16.63 2.50 1.81
C VAL A 111 -17.89 1.65 1.94
N LYS A 112 -18.73 1.67 0.92
CA LYS A 112 -20.01 0.90 0.89
C LYS A 112 -19.78 -0.57 0.58
N ARG A 113 -18.75 -0.85 -0.21
CA ARG A 113 -18.39 -2.20 -0.60
C ARG A 113 -17.70 -2.92 0.56
N LYS A 114 -18.06 -4.18 0.79
CA LYS A 114 -17.31 -5.05 1.71
C LYS A 114 -16.06 -5.57 1.01
N PRO A 115 -14.95 -5.80 1.75
CA PRO A 115 -13.80 -6.48 1.17
C PRO A 115 -14.18 -7.91 0.75
N ASP A 116 -13.68 -8.33 -0.42
CA ASP A 116 -13.87 -9.69 -0.93
C ASP A 116 -12.82 -10.63 -0.33
N ILE A 117 -11.65 -10.09 0.01
CA ILE A 117 -10.51 -10.83 0.54
C ILE A 117 -10.07 -10.19 1.86
N LEU A 118 -10.06 -10.97 2.92
CA LEU A 118 -9.45 -10.59 4.20
C LEU A 118 -8.04 -11.17 4.26
N LEU A 119 -7.07 -10.28 4.14
CA LEU A 119 -5.64 -10.61 4.11
C LEU A 119 -5.09 -10.90 5.51
N LYS A 120 -4.03 -11.69 5.55
CA LYS A 120 -3.23 -12.01 6.74
C LYS A 120 -1.77 -12.23 6.37
N GLU A 121 -0.94 -12.33 7.38
CA GLU A 121 0.49 -12.65 7.25
C GLU A 121 0.74 -13.85 6.33
N GLY A 122 1.66 -13.68 5.37
CA GLY A 122 2.11 -14.71 4.45
C GLY A 122 1.17 -15.02 3.28
N ASP A 123 0.02 -14.35 3.19
CA ASP A 123 -0.82 -14.46 2.00
C ASP A 123 -0.09 -13.91 0.77
N THR A 124 -0.43 -14.45 -0.40
CA THR A 124 0.15 -14.01 -1.66
C THR A 124 -0.94 -13.70 -2.69
N LEU A 125 -0.73 -12.66 -3.47
CA LEU A 125 -1.62 -12.24 -4.56
C LEU A 125 -0.82 -12.19 -5.86
N SER A 126 -1.21 -13.00 -6.86
CA SER A 126 -0.52 -13.07 -8.15
C SER A 126 -1.31 -12.34 -9.24
N PHE A 127 -0.58 -11.66 -10.13
CA PHE A 127 -1.12 -10.97 -11.30
C PHE A 127 -0.04 -10.91 -12.40
N GLY A 128 -0.38 -11.35 -13.59
CA GLY A 128 0.62 -11.58 -14.63
C GLY A 128 1.72 -12.54 -14.15
N THR A 129 2.96 -12.10 -14.26
CA THR A 129 4.15 -12.83 -13.79
C THR A 129 4.61 -12.37 -12.39
N LEU A 130 3.91 -11.42 -11.78
CA LEU A 130 4.26 -10.84 -10.49
C LEU A 130 3.45 -11.45 -9.34
N THR A 131 4.03 -11.36 -8.14
CA THR A 131 3.38 -11.76 -6.90
C THR A 131 3.67 -10.74 -5.81
N LEU A 132 2.65 -10.37 -5.06
CA LEU A 132 2.75 -9.60 -3.82
C LEU A 132 2.62 -10.55 -2.63
N GLU A 133 3.59 -10.52 -1.73
CA GLU A 133 3.55 -11.19 -0.43
C GLU A 133 3.10 -10.19 0.64
N VAL A 134 2.19 -10.62 1.51
CA VAL A 134 1.66 -9.81 2.60
C VAL A 134 2.49 -9.99 3.85
N LEU A 135 3.06 -8.91 4.36
CA LEU A 135 3.64 -8.82 5.69
C LEU A 135 2.70 -8.02 6.60
N HIS A 136 2.21 -8.64 7.67
CA HIS A 136 1.42 -7.93 8.67
C HIS A 136 2.34 -7.07 9.54
N THR A 137 2.21 -5.76 9.46
CA THR A 137 3.09 -4.76 10.10
C THR A 137 2.28 -3.82 11.01
N PRO A 138 1.70 -4.34 12.11
CA PRO A 138 0.89 -3.53 13.01
C PRO A 138 1.71 -2.46 13.71
N GLY A 139 1.03 -1.39 14.14
CA GLY A 139 1.60 -0.33 14.95
C GLY A 139 1.18 1.08 14.53
N HIS A 140 0.96 1.36 13.25
CA HIS A 140 0.22 2.52 12.79
C HIS A 140 -1.30 2.27 12.94
N THR A 141 -1.74 1.13 12.44
CA THR A 141 -3.05 0.52 12.72
C THR A 141 -2.87 -0.92 13.21
N ARG A 142 -3.97 -1.57 13.62
CA ARG A 142 -3.94 -2.99 14.02
C ARG A 142 -3.74 -3.92 12.84
N GLY A 143 -4.33 -3.56 11.69
CA GLY A 143 -4.31 -4.35 10.47
C GLY A 143 -3.36 -3.81 9.40
N GLY A 144 -2.43 -2.94 9.75
CA GLY A 144 -1.43 -2.43 8.82
C GLY A 144 -0.62 -3.54 8.17
N ILE A 145 -0.48 -3.51 6.85
CA ILE A 145 0.30 -4.47 6.07
C ILE A 145 1.29 -3.76 5.15
N CYS A 146 2.39 -4.46 4.87
CA CYS A 146 3.26 -4.13 3.75
C CYS A 146 3.12 -5.20 2.65
N LEU A 147 3.32 -4.81 1.40
CA LEU A 147 3.21 -5.69 0.25
C LEU A 147 4.57 -5.79 -0.44
N VAL A 148 5.17 -6.98 -0.42
CA VAL A 148 6.52 -7.21 -0.96
C VAL A 148 6.44 -7.84 -2.34
N SER A 149 7.09 -7.24 -3.32
CA SER A 149 7.29 -7.79 -4.66
C SER A 149 8.78 -7.99 -4.94
N ARG A 150 9.27 -9.20 -4.69
CA ARG A 150 10.69 -9.52 -4.93
C ARG A 150 11.00 -9.71 -6.42
N PRO A 151 12.16 -9.25 -6.91
CA PRO A 151 13.22 -8.53 -6.18
C PRO A 151 13.08 -6.98 -6.28
N TYR A 152 11.88 -6.43 -6.50
CA TYR A 152 11.71 -5.06 -6.98
C TYR A 152 11.47 -4.03 -5.88
N CYS A 153 10.42 -4.23 -5.06
CA CYS A 153 9.97 -3.20 -4.13
C CYS A 153 9.11 -3.74 -2.97
N VAL A 154 8.88 -2.88 -1.99
CA VAL A 154 7.90 -3.07 -0.92
C VAL A 154 7.03 -1.82 -0.79
N PHE A 155 5.71 -1.98 -0.86
CA PHE A 155 4.73 -0.95 -0.54
C PHE A 155 4.49 -1.00 0.96
N THR A 156 4.82 0.08 1.65
CA THR A 156 4.83 0.09 3.12
C THR A 156 3.63 0.78 3.76
N GLY A 157 2.74 1.36 2.94
CA GLY A 157 1.67 2.20 3.46
C GLY A 157 2.24 3.17 4.49
N ASP A 158 1.61 3.24 5.65
CA ASP A 158 2.04 4.12 6.74
C ASP A 158 2.86 3.40 7.81
N THR A 159 3.61 2.36 7.44
CA THR A 159 4.55 1.71 8.36
C THR A 159 5.91 2.40 8.34
N LEU A 160 6.54 2.55 7.18
CA LEU A 160 7.90 3.10 7.01
C LEU A 160 7.91 4.14 5.88
N PHE A 161 8.46 5.32 6.16
CA PHE A 161 8.62 6.43 5.23
C PHE A 161 10.09 6.78 5.04
N TYR A 162 10.38 7.61 4.06
CA TYR A 162 11.69 8.26 3.96
C TYR A 162 11.98 9.06 5.23
N ARG A 163 12.94 8.59 6.02
CA ARG A 163 13.35 9.17 7.32
C ARG A 163 12.20 9.33 8.32
N GLY A 164 11.23 8.44 8.27
CA GLY A 164 10.06 8.52 9.14
C GLY A 164 9.35 7.20 9.33
N ILE A 165 8.39 7.20 10.23
CA ILE A 165 7.46 6.10 10.49
C ILE A 165 6.04 6.65 10.61
N GLY A 166 5.05 5.79 10.46
CA GLY A 166 3.66 6.14 10.70
C GLY A 166 3.39 6.59 12.12
N ARG A 167 2.41 7.47 12.30
CA ARG A 167 1.95 7.90 13.62
C ARG A 167 1.39 6.71 14.40
N THR A 168 1.62 6.73 15.71
CA THR A 168 1.23 5.64 16.62
C THR A 168 0.28 6.09 17.74
N ASP A 169 -0.18 7.32 17.67
CA ASP A 169 -1.04 7.97 18.67
C ASP A 169 -2.55 7.92 18.31
N PHE A 170 -2.90 7.26 17.21
CA PHE A 170 -4.28 7.00 16.81
C PHE A 170 -4.83 5.74 17.49
N GLU A 171 -6.14 5.54 17.41
CA GLU A 171 -6.78 4.33 17.89
C GLU A 171 -6.19 3.07 17.20
N GLY A 172 -5.69 2.15 18.01
CA GLY A 172 -5.02 0.94 17.52
C GLY A 172 -3.53 1.11 17.25
N GLY A 173 -2.99 2.34 17.38
CA GLY A 173 -1.57 2.63 17.21
C GLY A 173 -0.72 2.18 18.42
N SER A 174 0.55 1.82 18.15
CA SER A 174 1.53 1.43 19.17
C SER A 174 2.94 1.61 18.61
N TYR A 175 3.73 2.46 19.26
CA TYR A 175 5.14 2.66 18.88
C TYR A 175 5.95 1.35 19.00
N GLU A 176 5.76 0.61 20.08
CA GLU A 176 6.46 -0.67 20.29
C GLU A 176 6.16 -1.67 19.14
N GLN A 177 4.90 -1.71 18.69
CA GLN A 177 4.52 -2.62 17.59
C GLN A 177 5.09 -2.16 16.24
N ILE A 178 5.05 -0.87 15.91
CA ILE A 178 5.57 -0.39 14.62
C ILE A 178 7.09 -0.55 14.58
N GLU A 179 7.80 -0.23 15.66
CA GLU A 179 9.23 -0.47 15.77
C GLU A 179 9.57 -1.94 15.55
N LYS A 180 8.85 -2.85 16.23
CA LYS A 180 9.02 -4.29 16.07
C LYS A 180 8.72 -4.73 14.64
N SER A 181 7.64 -4.25 14.03
CA SER A 181 7.27 -4.55 12.65
C SER A 181 8.36 -4.15 11.66
N ILE A 182 8.94 -2.96 11.84
CA ILE A 182 10.03 -2.48 11.00
C ILE A 182 11.29 -3.33 11.20
N ARG A 183 11.75 -3.53 12.43
CA ARG A 183 12.99 -4.26 12.71
C ARG A 183 12.93 -5.72 12.31
N GLU A 184 11.84 -6.42 12.69
CA GLU A 184 11.76 -7.86 12.54
C GLU A 184 11.27 -8.31 11.16
N LYS A 185 10.62 -7.40 10.38
CA LYS A 185 10.07 -7.75 9.07
C LYS A 185 10.68 -6.93 7.94
N LEU A 186 10.62 -5.59 7.99
CA LEU A 186 11.10 -4.79 6.89
C LEU A 186 12.63 -4.77 6.79
N TYR A 187 13.32 -4.64 7.92
CA TYR A 187 14.78 -4.62 7.95
C TYR A 187 15.43 -6.00 7.75
N THR A 188 14.64 -7.06 7.64
CA THR A 188 15.12 -8.39 7.24
C THR A 188 14.99 -8.64 5.72
N LEU A 189 14.37 -7.71 5.00
CA LEU A 189 14.29 -7.75 3.55
C LEU A 189 15.63 -7.41 2.91
N GLU A 190 15.74 -7.68 1.61
CA GLU A 190 16.89 -7.33 0.80
C GLU A 190 17.15 -5.82 0.84
N ASP A 191 18.41 -5.45 1.01
CA ASP A 191 18.85 -4.06 1.24
C ASP A 191 18.51 -3.11 0.09
N ASP A 192 18.49 -3.59 -1.13
CA ASP A 192 18.27 -2.84 -2.36
C ASP A 192 16.79 -2.73 -2.76
N LEU A 193 15.87 -3.36 -2.01
CA LEU A 193 14.44 -3.19 -2.26
C LEU A 193 14.03 -1.73 -2.11
N VAL A 194 13.33 -1.23 -3.14
CA VAL A 194 12.76 0.11 -3.12
C VAL A 194 11.56 0.14 -2.17
N VAL A 195 11.57 1.05 -1.22
CA VAL A 195 10.45 1.32 -0.31
C VAL A 195 9.53 2.36 -0.95
N LEU A 196 8.26 2.01 -1.09
CA LEU A 196 7.19 2.81 -1.67
C LEU A 196 6.15 3.13 -0.57
N PRO A 197 6.28 4.27 0.10
CA PRO A 197 5.46 4.61 1.25
C PRO A 197 4.11 5.21 0.87
N GLY A 198 3.14 5.18 1.81
CA GLY A 198 1.86 5.86 1.66
C GLY A 198 1.98 7.39 1.54
N HIS A 199 3.04 7.98 2.07
CA HIS A 199 3.29 9.43 1.99
C HIS A 199 4.76 9.74 1.72
N GLY A 200 5.00 10.83 0.97
CA GLY A 200 6.34 11.33 0.69
C GLY A 200 7.10 10.54 -0.38
N PRO A 201 8.41 10.73 -0.49
CA PRO A 201 9.24 10.11 -1.51
C PRO A 201 9.58 8.65 -1.19
N SER A 202 9.95 7.90 -2.23
CA SER A 202 10.53 6.57 -2.08
C SER A 202 11.92 6.61 -1.42
N THR A 203 12.33 5.46 -0.86
CA THR A 203 13.63 5.22 -0.27
C THR A 203 14.05 3.76 -0.52
N THR A 204 15.02 3.25 0.20
CA THR A 204 15.42 1.84 0.16
C THR A 204 15.50 1.25 1.56
N ILE A 205 15.45 -0.08 1.65
CA ILE A 205 15.57 -0.76 2.95
C ILE A 205 16.90 -0.39 3.61
N VAL A 206 17.99 -0.38 2.87
CA VAL A 206 19.31 -0.06 3.45
C VAL A 206 19.41 1.37 3.94
N GLU A 207 18.84 2.34 3.22
CA GLU A 207 18.83 3.73 3.65
C GLU A 207 18.08 3.90 4.97
N GLU A 208 16.93 3.27 5.13
CA GLU A 208 16.14 3.39 6.36
C GLU A 208 16.75 2.61 7.53
N LYS A 209 17.42 1.50 7.29
CA LYS A 209 18.17 0.78 8.35
C LYS A 209 19.17 1.68 9.08
N TYR A 210 19.88 2.51 8.34
CA TYR A 210 21.01 3.29 8.90
C TYR A 210 20.67 4.74 9.16
N GLU A 211 19.69 5.32 8.51
CA GLU A 211 19.45 6.75 8.57
C GLU A 211 18.04 7.15 9.06
N ASN A 212 17.15 6.16 9.36
CA ASN A 212 15.86 6.47 9.92
C ASN A 212 16.00 6.91 11.38
N PRO A 213 15.60 8.15 11.76
CA PRO A 213 15.84 8.68 13.11
C PRO A 213 14.96 8.02 14.19
N PHE A 214 13.96 7.23 13.81
CA PHE A 214 13.03 6.58 14.74
C PHE A 214 13.40 5.12 15.01
N VAL A 215 13.94 4.42 14.01
CA VAL A 215 14.21 2.97 14.08
C VAL A 215 15.52 2.65 13.36
N THR A 216 16.64 3.19 13.84
CA THR A 216 17.99 2.83 13.33
C THR A 216 18.45 1.46 13.81
N ILE A 217 19.26 0.78 13.00
CA ILE A 217 20.07 -0.34 13.46
C ILE A 217 21.41 0.25 13.95
N GLU A 218 21.75 0.03 15.22
CA GLU A 218 23.10 0.33 15.71
C GLU A 218 24.09 -0.66 15.06
N GLU A 219 25.25 -0.16 14.62
CA GLU A 219 26.34 -0.97 14.07
C GLU A 219 26.94 -1.94 15.10
#